data_348c7696050d2c24af264236f568f0ef
#
_entry.id   348c7696050d2c24af264236f568f0ef
#
_cell.length_a   1.000
_cell.length_b   1.000
_cell.length_c   1.000
_cell.angle_alpha   90.00
_cell.angle_beta   90.00
_cell.angle_gamma   90.00
#
_symmetry.space_group_name_H-M   'P 1'
#
loop_
_entity.id
_entity.type
_entity.pdbx_description
1 polymer ?
#
loop_
_entity_poly.entity_id
_entity_poly.type
_entity_poly.pdbx_seq_one_letter_code
_entity_poly.pdbx_strand_id
1 'polypeptide(L)'
;MKKTFLSVVAAMMLPSAAAWAGDIYVSTSFHEPANEGLRFIYSRDGIHWDSIPGTFLKPEVGTQKVMRDTSIVKGPDGTFHFVWTCSWKGDRGFGYSSSKDLIHWTPERFIEVMKDTTTVNVWAPELFYDDVKKQYMIIWASCIPGKFPDVLEEHKNNHRLYYTTTKDFKTFSETKLLIDPGF
;
A
#
# COMPACT_ATOMS: atom_id res chain seq x y z
N MET A 1 76.57 -10.13 -6.37
CA MET A 1 75.41 -10.77 -6.98
C MET A 1 74.17 -10.20 -6.29
N LYS A 2 73.44 -9.27 -6.93
CA LYS A 2 72.20 -8.69 -6.39
C LYS A 2 71.01 -9.50 -6.97
N LYS A 3 70.22 -10.15 -6.08
CA LYS A 3 69.00 -10.86 -6.47
C LYS A 3 67.81 -9.86 -6.47
N THR A 4 67.29 -9.59 -7.66
CA THR A 4 66.09 -8.79 -7.85
C THR A 4 64.89 -9.71 -7.69
N PHE A 5 64.03 -9.42 -6.66
CA PHE A 5 62.74 -10.09 -6.50
C PHE A 5 61.71 -9.37 -7.37
N LEU A 6 61.16 -10.08 -8.32
CA LEU A 6 60.05 -9.61 -9.14
C LEU A 6 58.75 -9.98 -8.43
N SER A 7 58.04 -8.99 -7.87
CA SER A 7 56.72 -9.20 -7.28
C SER A 7 55.68 -9.16 -8.38
N VAL A 8 55.05 -10.28 -8.66
CA VAL A 8 53.88 -10.37 -9.54
C VAL A 8 52.65 -10.04 -8.73
N VAL A 9 52.07 -8.86 -8.95
CA VAL A 9 50.75 -8.49 -8.42
C VAL A 9 49.69 -9.10 -9.34
N ALA A 10 49.07 -10.17 -8.91
CA ALA A 10 47.89 -10.73 -9.56
C ALA A 10 46.68 -9.84 -9.27
N ALA A 11 46.26 -9.04 -10.23
CA ALA A 11 44.98 -8.31 -10.14
C ALA A 11 43.84 -9.32 -10.28
N MET A 12 43.17 -9.65 -9.17
CA MET A 12 41.91 -10.37 -9.20
C MET A 12 40.84 -9.45 -9.80
N MET A 13 40.49 -9.65 -11.05
CA MET A 13 39.27 -9.09 -11.61
C MET A 13 38.07 -9.80 -10.95
N LEU A 14 37.43 -9.11 -9.99
CA LEU A 14 36.13 -9.51 -9.54
C LEU A 14 35.14 -9.38 -10.72
N PRO A 15 34.35 -10.39 -11.04
CA PRO A 15 33.33 -10.25 -12.07
C PRO A 15 32.40 -9.12 -11.63
N SER A 16 32.30 -8.05 -12.41
CA SER A 16 31.31 -7.04 -12.27
C SER A 16 29.95 -7.76 -12.41
N ALA A 17 29.15 -7.82 -11.32
CA ALA A 17 27.78 -8.23 -11.44
C ALA A 17 27.14 -7.30 -12.47
N ALA A 18 26.79 -7.84 -13.63
CA ALA A 18 26.08 -7.10 -14.65
C ALA A 18 24.80 -6.57 -13.98
N ALA A 19 24.72 -5.26 -13.76
CA ALA A 19 23.51 -4.64 -13.28
C ALA A 19 22.42 -4.93 -14.32
N TRP A 20 21.40 -5.63 -13.92
CA TRP A 20 20.28 -5.94 -14.79
C TRP A 20 19.54 -4.63 -15.11
N ALA A 21 19.54 -4.22 -16.37
CA ALA A 21 18.97 -2.95 -16.83
C ALA A 21 17.48 -3.05 -17.21
N GLY A 22 16.80 -4.11 -16.79
CA GLY A 22 15.37 -4.31 -17.06
C GLY A 22 14.49 -3.75 -15.93
N ASP A 23 13.27 -3.38 -16.27
CA ASP A 23 12.24 -3.00 -15.30
C ASP A 23 11.91 -4.18 -14.38
N ILE A 24 11.64 -3.89 -13.13
CA ILE A 24 11.16 -4.84 -12.13
C ILE A 24 9.78 -4.38 -11.67
N TYR A 25 8.82 -5.27 -11.75
CA TYR A 25 7.50 -5.09 -11.18
C TYR A 25 7.56 -5.46 -9.69
N VAL A 26 7.00 -4.61 -8.84
CA VAL A 26 6.88 -4.85 -7.40
C VAL A 26 5.44 -4.68 -7.00
N SER A 27 4.92 -5.61 -6.22
CA SER A 27 3.57 -5.53 -5.64
C SER A 27 3.62 -5.78 -4.15
N THR A 28 2.67 -5.19 -3.43
CA THR A 28 2.46 -5.44 -2.01
C THR A 28 1.70 -6.75 -1.81
N SER A 29 1.94 -7.41 -0.68
CA SER A 29 1.19 -8.59 -0.29
C SER A 29 1.08 -8.67 1.24
N PHE A 30 0.20 -9.53 1.73
CA PHE A 30 0.03 -9.84 3.14
C PHE A 30 -0.34 -11.32 3.29
N HIS A 31 -0.21 -11.86 4.50
CA HIS A 31 -0.68 -13.21 4.85
C HIS A 31 -1.74 -13.12 5.94
N GLU A 32 -2.80 -13.90 5.82
CA GLU A 32 -3.78 -14.03 6.89
C GLU A 32 -3.17 -14.66 8.16
N PRO A 33 -3.52 -14.18 9.34
CA PRO A 33 -4.58 -13.25 9.71
C PRO A 33 -4.21 -11.75 9.60
N ALA A 34 -3.28 -11.39 8.73
CA ALA A 34 -2.89 -10.04 8.36
C ALA A 34 -2.26 -9.19 9.50
N ASN A 35 -1.70 -9.83 10.50
CA ASN A 35 -1.04 -9.19 11.64
C ASN A 35 0.50 -9.20 11.54
N GLU A 36 1.06 -9.82 10.52
CA GLU A 36 2.50 -9.85 10.29
C GLU A 36 3.02 -8.58 9.63
N GLY A 37 2.19 -7.90 8.82
CA GLY A 37 2.49 -6.65 8.16
C GLY A 37 2.80 -6.76 6.67
N LEU A 38 3.38 -5.66 6.13
CA LEU A 38 3.68 -5.50 4.72
C LEU A 38 4.75 -6.48 4.25
N ARG A 39 4.44 -7.15 3.16
CA ARG A 39 5.34 -7.99 2.38
C ARG A 39 5.38 -7.51 0.94
N PHE A 40 6.42 -7.88 0.22
CA PHE A 40 6.56 -7.61 -1.20
C PHE A 40 6.73 -8.89 -2.01
N ILE A 41 6.18 -8.87 -3.19
CA ILE A 41 6.49 -9.80 -4.28
C ILE A 41 7.05 -9.01 -5.45
N TYR A 42 7.87 -9.64 -6.26
CA TYR A 42 8.44 -9.01 -7.44
C TYR A 42 8.37 -9.92 -8.66
N SER A 43 8.39 -9.31 -9.83
CA SER A 43 8.44 -10.01 -11.10
C SER A 43 9.35 -9.29 -12.08
N ARG A 44 9.94 -10.04 -13.00
CA ARG A 44 10.78 -9.53 -14.10
C ARG A 44 10.04 -9.51 -15.42
N ASP A 45 8.93 -10.22 -15.52
CA ASP A 45 8.13 -10.38 -16.74
C ASP A 45 6.64 -10.04 -16.56
N GLY A 46 6.22 -9.73 -15.32
CA GLY A 46 4.82 -9.47 -14.97
C GLY A 46 3.95 -10.72 -14.85
N ILE A 47 4.51 -11.91 -15.07
CA ILE A 47 3.79 -13.19 -15.08
C ILE A 47 4.25 -14.09 -13.93
N HIS A 48 5.57 -14.25 -13.77
CA HIS A 48 6.16 -15.07 -12.72
C HIS A 48 6.58 -14.20 -11.55
N TRP A 49 6.06 -14.50 -10.37
CA TRP A 49 6.25 -13.68 -9.17
C TRP A 49 6.97 -14.45 -8.07
N ASP A 50 7.98 -13.83 -7.50
CA ASP A 50 8.74 -14.33 -6.37
C ASP A 50 8.52 -13.46 -5.12
N SER A 51 8.59 -14.07 -3.94
CA SER A 51 8.50 -13.34 -2.68
C SER A 51 9.82 -12.68 -2.32
N ILE A 52 9.77 -11.45 -1.82
CA ILE A 52 10.91 -10.83 -1.14
C ILE A 52 10.81 -11.22 0.34
N PRO A 53 11.82 -11.93 0.89
CA PRO A 53 11.78 -12.36 2.29
C PRO A 53 11.72 -11.20 3.26
N GLY A 54 10.93 -11.34 4.34
CA GLY A 54 10.85 -10.39 5.43
C GLY A 54 9.52 -9.64 5.52
N THR A 55 9.38 -8.86 6.58
CA THR A 55 8.28 -7.92 6.83
C THR A 55 8.85 -6.52 6.84
N PHE A 56 8.28 -5.64 6.05
CA PHE A 56 8.82 -4.30 5.79
C PHE A 56 8.17 -3.21 6.64
N LEU A 57 6.95 -3.44 7.10
CA LEU A 57 6.22 -2.57 8.01
C LEU A 57 5.25 -3.43 8.82
N LYS A 58 5.22 -3.27 10.16
CA LYS A 58 4.28 -3.98 11.03
C LYS A 58 3.07 -3.11 11.31
N PRO A 59 1.83 -3.65 11.36
CA PRO A 59 0.64 -2.84 11.61
C PRO A 59 0.59 -2.35 13.06
N GLU A 60 0.57 -1.04 13.25
CA GLU A 60 0.49 -0.40 14.56
C GLU A 60 -0.77 0.45 14.76
N VAL A 61 -1.47 0.80 13.66
CA VAL A 61 -2.67 1.63 13.71
C VAL A 61 -3.93 0.81 13.45
N GLY A 62 -5.07 1.39 13.84
CA GLY A 62 -6.37 0.73 13.82
C GLY A 62 -6.64 -0.10 15.08
N THR A 63 -7.91 -0.38 15.34
CA THR A 63 -8.33 -1.09 16.57
C THR A 63 -7.86 -2.54 16.61
N GLN A 64 -7.72 -3.17 15.45
CA GLN A 64 -7.32 -4.58 15.32
C GLN A 64 -5.89 -4.76 14.84
N LYS A 65 -5.22 -3.68 14.44
CA LYS A 65 -3.81 -3.70 13.97
C LYS A 65 -3.57 -4.78 12.92
N VAL A 66 -4.42 -4.87 11.93
CA VAL A 66 -4.23 -5.73 10.76
C VAL A 66 -3.75 -4.89 9.57
N MET A 67 -3.12 -5.53 8.60
CA MET A 67 -2.64 -4.90 7.36
C MET A 67 -3.10 -5.75 6.19
N ARG A 68 -4.32 -5.46 5.71
CA ARG A 68 -4.96 -6.18 4.61
C ARG A 68 -5.17 -5.28 3.41
N ASP A 69 -5.43 -5.89 2.28
CA ASP A 69 -5.85 -5.20 1.05
C ASP A 69 -4.93 -4.00 0.78
N THR A 70 -3.65 -4.29 0.72
CA THR A 70 -2.59 -3.29 0.66
C THR A 70 -2.46 -2.68 -0.72
N SER A 71 -2.41 -1.34 -0.83
CA SER A 71 -2.23 -0.62 -2.08
C SER A 71 -1.10 0.39 -1.98
N ILE A 72 -0.28 0.48 -3.02
CA ILE A 72 0.90 1.34 -3.08
C ILE A 72 0.99 2.08 -4.41
N VAL A 73 1.39 3.35 -4.37
CA VAL A 73 1.69 4.14 -5.56
C VAL A 73 2.97 4.95 -5.36
N LYS A 74 3.77 5.09 -6.41
CA LYS A 74 4.90 6.01 -6.43
C LYS A 74 4.45 7.37 -6.95
N GLY A 75 4.59 8.39 -6.13
CA GLY A 75 4.28 9.77 -6.49
C GLY A 75 5.33 10.39 -7.41
N PRO A 76 5.02 11.57 -7.99
CA PRO A 76 5.91 12.26 -8.93
C PRO A 76 7.22 12.74 -8.29
N ASP A 77 7.26 12.88 -6.97
CA ASP A 77 8.46 13.22 -6.19
C ASP A 77 9.29 12.00 -5.80
N GLY A 78 8.93 10.82 -6.31
CA GLY A 78 9.58 9.55 -6.03
C GLY A 78 9.22 8.91 -4.68
N THR A 79 8.30 9.51 -3.91
CA THR A 79 7.79 8.92 -2.66
C THR A 79 6.81 7.80 -2.97
N PHE A 80 6.97 6.67 -2.30
CA PHE A 80 5.98 5.61 -2.28
C PHE A 80 4.96 5.90 -1.18
N HIS A 81 3.70 6.01 -1.54
CA HIS A 81 2.58 6.15 -0.63
C HIS A 81 1.86 4.83 -0.51
N PHE A 82 1.47 4.46 0.68
CA PHE A 82 0.96 3.14 1.01
C PHE A 82 -0.27 3.26 1.91
N VAL A 83 -1.34 2.54 1.57
CA VAL A 83 -2.59 2.46 2.33
C VAL A 83 -3.01 1.01 2.54
N TRP A 84 -3.78 0.75 3.60
CA TRP A 84 -4.26 -0.61 3.92
C TRP A 84 -5.50 -0.60 4.80
N THR A 85 -6.25 -1.69 4.77
CA THR A 85 -7.32 -2.00 5.74
C THR A 85 -6.70 -2.34 7.08
N CYS A 86 -7.06 -1.62 8.14
CA CYS A 86 -6.48 -1.80 9.48
C CYS A 86 -7.41 -2.47 10.49
N SER A 87 -8.66 -2.76 10.11
CA SER A 87 -9.58 -3.58 10.90
C SER A 87 -10.65 -4.25 10.04
N TRP A 88 -11.19 -5.36 10.54
CA TRP A 88 -12.32 -6.05 9.92
C TRP A 88 -13.63 -5.27 10.03
N LYS A 89 -13.81 -4.55 11.14
CA LYS A 89 -14.97 -3.70 11.40
C LYS A 89 -14.71 -2.78 12.59
N GLY A 90 -15.48 -1.71 12.64
CA GLY A 90 -15.45 -0.74 13.74
C GLY A 90 -14.58 0.47 13.46
N ASP A 91 -13.53 0.35 12.65
CA ASP A 91 -12.73 1.50 12.23
C ASP A 91 -13.39 2.23 11.05
N ARG A 92 -13.33 3.55 11.10
CA ARG A 92 -13.89 4.45 10.10
C ARG A 92 -12.82 5.11 9.23
N GLY A 93 -11.70 4.44 9.08
CA GLY A 93 -10.54 4.91 8.36
C GLY A 93 -9.62 3.78 7.92
N PHE A 94 -8.54 4.16 7.28
CA PHE A 94 -7.49 3.26 6.80
C PHE A 94 -6.12 3.65 7.33
N GLY A 95 -5.18 2.72 7.28
CA GLY A 95 -3.78 2.96 7.60
C GLY A 95 -3.04 3.64 6.44
N TYR A 96 -2.08 4.49 6.78
CA TYR A 96 -1.21 5.17 5.82
C TYR A 96 0.23 5.23 6.33
N SER A 97 1.17 5.02 5.43
CA SER A 97 2.58 5.32 5.61
C SER A 97 3.23 5.68 4.27
N SER A 98 4.46 6.16 4.29
CA SER A 98 5.21 6.47 3.08
C SER A 98 6.69 6.10 3.21
N SER A 99 7.34 5.88 2.06
CA SER A 99 8.75 5.51 1.99
C SER A 99 9.41 6.11 0.75
N LYS A 100 10.72 6.34 0.82
CA LYS A 100 11.54 6.72 -0.34
C LYS A 100 12.24 5.52 -0.99
N ASP A 101 12.31 4.40 -0.30
CA ASP A 101 13.14 3.25 -0.69
C ASP A 101 12.47 1.88 -0.48
N LEU A 102 11.20 1.84 -0.01
CA LEU A 102 10.44 0.64 0.33
C LEU A 102 10.98 -0.15 1.54
N ILE A 103 11.99 0.37 2.21
CA ILE A 103 12.65 -0.24 3.38
C ILE A 103 12.40 0.58 4.64
N HIS A 104 12.61 1.90 4.55
CA HIS A 104 12.43 2.81 5.67
C HIS A 104 11.10 3.55 5.52
N TRP A 105 10.20 3.33 6.47
CA TRP A 105 8.84 3.86 6.45
C TRP A 105 8.66 4.99 7.47
N THR A 106 7.85 5.98 7.11
CA THR A 106 7.41 6.99 8.07
C THR A 106 6.53 6.34 9.15
N PRO A 107 6.40 6.96 10.35
CA PRO A 107 5.44 6.49 11.33
C PRO A 107 4.05 6.32 10.71
N GLU A 108 3.39 5.22 11.03
CA GLU A 108 2.04 4.93 10.57
C GLU A 108 1.05 5.98 11.08
N ARG A 109 0.04 6.23 10.26
CA ARG A 109 -1.05 7.13 10.61
C ARG A 109 -2.38 6.45 10.31
N PHE A 110 -3.32 6.59 11.20
CA PHE A 110 -4.72 6.28 10.95
C PHE A 110 -5.41 7.49 10.31
N ILE A 111 -6.00 7.31 9.14
CA ILE A 111 -6.71 8.37 8.41
C ILE A 111 -8.20 8.08 8.52
N GLU A 112 -8.90 8.80 9.37
CA GLU A 112 -10.35 8.71 9.50
C GLU A 112 -11.02 9.42 8.32
N VAL A 113 -11.87 8.71 7.59
CA VAL A 113 -12.51 9.19 6.36
C VAL A 113 -14.03 9.13 6.40
N MET A 114 -14.63 8.30 7.25
CA MET A 114 -16.08 8.17 7.39
C MET A 114 -16.56 8.92 8.63
N LYS A 115 -17.35 9.99 8.43
CA LYS A 115 -17.91 10.80 9.53
C LYS A 115 -19.09 10.12 10.23
N ASP A 116 -19.85 9.29 9.49
CA ASP A 116 -21.00 8.58 10.04
C ASP A 116 -20.54 7.52 11.05
N THR A 117 -20.95 7.68 12.29
CA THR A 117 -20.53 6.81 13.41
C THR A 117 -21.10 5.41 13.34
N THR A 118 -22.10 5.18 12.49
CA THR A 118 -22.68 3.85 12.23
C THR A 118 -21.95 3.08 11.14
N THR A 119 -20.96 3.70 10.49
CA THR A 119 -20.12 3.03 9.48
C THR A 119 -19.48 1.77 10.06
N VAL A 120 -19.69 0.65 9.41
CA VAL A 120 -19.23 -0.67 9.88
C VAL A 120 -17.75 -0.88 9.61
N ASN A 121 -17.27 -0.40 8.47
CA ASN A 121 -15.93 -0.72 7.96
C ASN A 121 -15.41 0.31 6.96
N VAL A 122 -14.11 0.30 6.75
CA VAL A 122 -13.41 0.93 5.62
C VAL A 122 -12.48 -0.14 5.06
N TRP A 123 -12.84 -0.75 3.93
CA TRP A 123 -12.15 -1.91 3.39
C TRP A 123 -11.51 -1.63 2.05
N ALA A 124 -10.41 -2.32 1.81
CA ALA A 124 -9.66 -2.35 0.56
C ALA A 124 -9.43 -0.93 -0.01
N PRO A 125 -8.72 -0.05 0.73
CA PRO A 125 -8.38 1.24 0.20
C PRO A 125 -7.44 1.08 -1.00
N GLU A 126 -7.89 1.53 -2.17
CA GLU A 126 -7.11 1.54 -3.39
C GLU A 126 -6.61 2.96 -3.67
N LEU A 127 -5.34 3.10 -3.96
CA LEU A 127 -4.65 4.37 -4.10
C LEU A 127 -4.09 4.55 -5.51
N PHE A 128 -4.36 5.69 -6.14
CA PHE A 128 -3.72 6.07 -7.39
C PHE A 128 -3.40 7.56 -7.46
N TYR A 129 -2.49 7.93 -8.35
CA TYR A 129 -2.14 9.31 -8.63
C TYR A 129 -2.81 9.79 -9.92
N ASP A 130 -3.63 10.84 -9.82
CA ASP A 130 -4.24 11.54 -10.94
C ASP A 130 -3.25 12.61 -11.45
N ASP A 131 -2.56 12.33 -12.55
CA ASP A 131 -1.53 13.21 -13.09
C ASP A 131 -2.12 14.43 -13.81
N VAL A 132 -3.40 14.41 -14.14
CA VAL A 132 -4.12 15.57 -14.72
C VAL A 132 -4.44 16.59 -13.62
N LYS A 133 -5.02 16.13 -12.51
CA LYS A 133 -5.40 16.98 -11.38
C LYS A 133 -4.26 17.18 -10.36
N LYS A 134 -3.13 16.49 -10.55
CA LYS A 134 -1.97 16.51 -9.64
C LYS A 134 -2.35 16.25 -8.20
N GLN A 135 -3.07 15.16 -7.99
CA GLN A 135 -3.56 14.72 -6.68
C GLN A 135 -3.64 13.21 -6.61
N TYR A 136 -3.67 12.70 -5.39
CA TYR A 136 -3.97 11.29 -5.14
C TYR A 136 -5.48 11.12 -4.93
N MET A 137 -6.01 9.99 -5.32
CA MET A 137 -7.37 9.55 -5.02
C MET A 137 -7.29 8.22 -4.29
N ILE A 138 -8.03 8.11 -3.21
CA ILE A 138 -8.17 6.89 -2.43
C ILE A 138 -9.63 6.47 -2.51
N ILE A 139 -9.87 5.21 -2.91
CA ILE A 139 -11.20 4.61 -3.05
C ILE A 139 -11.28 3.45 -2.06
N TRP A 140 -12.42 3.25 -1.42
CA TRP A 140 -12.64 2.13 -0.51
C TRP A 140 -14.09 1.70 -0.48
N ALA A 141 -14.34 0.50 0.04
CA ALA A 141 -15.68 -0.01 0.30
C ALA A 141 -16.10 0.26 1.75
N SER A 142 -17.30 0.78 1.95
CA SER A 142 -17.90 0.96 3.28
C SER A 142 -19.39 0.62 3.27
N CYS A 143 -19.85 0.09 4.41
CA CYS A 143 -21.25 -0.10 4.71
C CYS A 143 -21.71 0.89 5.78
N ILE A 144 -22.85 1.55 5.53
CA ILE A 144 -23.61 2.31 6.52
C ILE A 144 -24.96 1.64 6.63
N PRO A 145 -25.26 0.94 7.73
CA PRO A 145 -26.48 0.16 7.88
C PRO A 145 -27.76 1.00 7.64
N GLY A 146 -28.65 0.48 6.81
CA GLY A 146 -29.92 1.13 6.49
C GLY A 146 -29.84 2.29 5.50
N LYS A 147 -28.65 2.70 5.06
CA LYS A 147 -28.52 3.84 4.13
C LYS A 147 -28.92 3.47 2.69
N PHE A 148 -28.68 2.23 2.29
CA PHE A 148 -29.03 1.71 0.96
C PHE A 148 -29.78 0.38 1.13
N PRO A 149 -31.09 0.41 1.47
CA PRO A 149 -31.82 -0.79 1.88
C PRO A 149 -32.34 -1.65 0.74
N ASP A 150 -32.35 -1.15 -0.50
CA ASP A 150 -33.05 -1.79 -1.61
C ASP A 150 -32.44 -3.14 -2.02
N VAL A 151 -31.12 -3.26 -1.90
CA VAL A 151 -30.41 -4.53 -2.04
C VAL A 151 -29.54 -4.75 -0.82
N LEU A 152 -29.85 -5.81 -0.09
CA LEU A 152 -29.14 -6.16 1.13
C LEU A 152 -28.16 -7.29 0.85
N GLU A 153 -26.88 -7.03 1.06
CA GLU A 153 -25.84 -8.04 1.15
C GLU A 153 -26.01 -8.89 2.43
N GLU A 154 -25.11 -9.84 2.61
CA GLU A 154 -25.08 -10.66 3.82
C GLU A 154 -25.16 -9.80 5.10
N HIS A 155 -25.92 -10.24 6.08
CA HIS A 155 -26.17 -9.53 7.34
C HIS A 155 -26.86 -8.16 7.20
N LYS A 156 -27.62 -7.93 6.14
CA LYS A 156 -28.33 -6.67 5.88
C LYS A 156 -27.38 -5.48 5.69
N ASN A 157 -26.19 -5.73 5.24
CA ASN A 157 -25.26 -4.70 4.82
C ASN A 157 -25.43 -4.43 3.33
N ASN A 158 -25.12 -3.21 2.92
CA ASN A 158 -25.11 -2.81 1.53
C ASN A 158 -23.91 -1.90 1.31
N HIS A 159 -22.81 -2.48 0.81
CA HIS A 159 -21.58 -1.74 0.58
C HIS A 159 -21.72 -0.80 -0.62
N ARG A 160 -21.05 0.33 -0.53
CA ARG A 160 -20.81 1.26 -1.62
C ARG A 160 -19.35 1.66 -1.66
N LEU A 161 -18.91 2.08 -2.84
CA LEU A 161 -17.58 2.64 -3.02
C LEU A 161 -17.61 4.14 -2.72
N TYR A 162 -16.70 4.55 -1.86
CA TYR A 162 -16.47 5.94 -1.49
C TYR A 162 -15.07 6.36 -1.90
N TYR A 163 -14.82 7.65 -1.95
CA TYR A 163 -13.50 8.18 -2.23
C TYR A 163 -13.22 9.48 -1.50
N THR A 164 -11.95 9.78 -1.36
CA THR A 164 -11.39 11.09 -1.00
C THR A 164 -10.20 11.40 -1.89
N THR A 165 -9.79 12.66 -1.92
CA THR A 165 -8.58 13.10 -2.63
C THR A 165 -7.67 13.87 -1.70
N THR A 166 -6.37 13.84 -2.00
CA THR A 166 -5.35 14.59 -1.26
C THR A 166 -4.19 14.94 -2.19
N LYS A 167 -3.46 16.01 -1.86
CA LYS A 167 -2.21 16.37 -2.54
C LYS A 167 -0.97 16.05 -1.70
N ASP A 168 -1.15 15.88 -0.40
CA ASP A 168 -0.04 15.88 0.58
C ASP A 168 -0.20 14.84 1.69
N PHE A 169 -1.26 14.05 1.68
CA PHE A 169 -1.66 13.12 2.75
C PHE A 169 -1.77 13.75 4.14
N LYS A 170 -1.90 15.07 4.21
CA LYS A 170 -2.16 15.83 5.45
C LYS A 170 -3.58 16.38 5.46
N THR A 171 -4.00 16.89 4.31
CA THR A 171 -5.35 17.41 4.09
C THR A 171 -6.08 16.55 3.07
N PHE A 172 -7.34 16.23 3.38
CA PHE A 172 -8.18 15.38 2.55
C PHE A 172 -9.47 16.11 2.18
N SER A 173 -9.96 15.85 0.97
CA SER A 173 -11.30 16.30 0.58
C SER A 173 -12.36 15.64 1.44
N GLU A 174 -13.56 16.18 1.44
CA GLU A 174 -14.71 15.45 1.99
C GLU A 174 -14.91 14.13 1.27
N THR A 175 -15.29 13.10 2.04
CA THR A 175 -15.68 11.80 1.50
C THR A 175 -16.90 11.92 0.63
N LYS A 176 -16.85 11.32 -0.54
CA LYS A 176 -17.96 11.28 -1.50
C LYS A 176 -18.24 9.84 -1.92
N LEU A 177 -19.50 9.59 -2.21
CA LEU A 177 -19.92 8.37 -2.88
C LEU A 177 -19.32 8.35 -4.30
N LEU A 178 -18.64 7.27 -4.67
CA LEU A 178 -18.03 7.13 -5.99
C LEU A 178 -19.03 6.55 -6.98
N ILE A 179 -19.69 5.47 -6.59
CA ILE A 179 -20.66 4.76 -7.43
C ILE A 179 -21.88 4.45 -6.57
N ASP A 180 -23.04 4.78 -7.09
CA ASP A 180 -24.34 4.29 -6.63
C ASP A 180 -25.00 3.58 -7.82
N PRO A 181 -25.02 2.25 -7.84
CA PRO A 181 -25.60 1.50 -8.95
C PRO A 181 -27.13 1.54 -9.00
N GLY A 182 -27.78 2.15 -7.99
CA GLY A 182 -29.24 2.29 -7.94
C GLY A 182 -29.98 1.00 -7.57
N PHE A 183 -29.28 0.03 -6.96
CA PHE A 183 -29.84 -1.22 -6.43
C PHE A 183 -29.28 -1.53 -5.06
#